data_f467bc0a89352750ac115443d3e9eb4b
#
_entry.id   f467bc0a89352750ac115443d3e9eb4b
#
_cell.length_a   1.000
_cell.length_b   1.000
_cell.length_c   1.000
_cell.angle_alpha   90.00
_cell.angle_beta   90.00
_cell.angle_gamma   90.00
#
_symmetry.space_group_name_H-M   'P 1'
#
loop_
_entity.id
_entity.type
_entity.pdbx_description
1 polymer ?
#
loop_
_entity_poly.entity_id
_entity_poly.type
_entity_poly.pdbx_seq_one_letter_code
_entity_poly.pdbx_strand_id
1 'polypeptide(L)'
;WAQIGTKVSVNPGIWNPEKGRANGRSENAVTVNRAIDDLTREIAGHYERIRNSLGFITAELVKNAVKGIGQKPLTLLALFREHNEEFRKRVGIDRIQETYDSYQRSYKHLSAFVREKKGVEDVTLRSLDRTFYDDFEVFLRTDRNLKPKSVHEHLYRLKKLTMRAVSQGTLRRDPYCRLHPELPKRKSRHMKLEDLKTLMTTPVEKPQLQFVRDMFIFSTFTGLAYADLKRLSDKDITQAGDGTWWIHIHRKKT
;
A
#
# COMPACT_ATOMS: atom_id res chain seq x y z
N TRP A 1 -15.46 8.68 -21.05
CA TRP A 1 -15.14 10.06 -21.46
C TRP A 1 -14.62 10.86 -20.26
N ALA A 2 -13.87 11.95 -20.51
CA ALA A 2 -13.38 12.84 -19.49
C ALA A 2 -13.54 14.29 -19.95
N GLN A 3 -13.78 15.21 -19.02
CA GLN A 3 -14.01 16.63 -19.30
C GLN A 3 -12.79 17.46 -18.89
N ILE A 4 -12.34 18.32 -19.77
CA ILE A 4 -11.23 19.26 -19.53
C ILE A 4 -11.78 20.67 -19.74
N GLY A 5 -11.67 21.53 -18.72
CA GLY A 5 -12.01 22.93 -18.83
C GLY A 5 -10.93 23.69 -19.61
N THR A 6 -11.30 24.36 -20.68
CA THR A 6 -10.37 25.10 -21.56
C THR A 6 -9.88 26.41 -20.97
N LYS A 7 -10.59 26.95 -19.94
CA LYS A 7 -10.36 28.29 -19.36
C LYS A 7 -10.40 29.43 -20.40
N VAL A 8 -11.01 29.20 -21.54
CA VAL A 8 -11.16 30.16 -22.63
C VAL A 8 -12.56 30.73 -22.58
N SER A 9 -12.69 32.04 -22.52
CA SER A 9 -13.99 32.76 -22.61
C SER A 9 -14.22 33.25 -24.04
N VAL A 10 -15.43 33.07 -24.53
CA VAL A 10 -15.82 33.49 -25.87
C VAL A 10 -17.12 34.27 -25.81
N ASN A 11 -17.26 35.31 -26.67
CA ASN A 11 -18.50 36.01 -26.84
C ASN A 11 -19.54 35.06 -27.46
N PRO A 12 -20.70 34.84 -26.82
CA PRO A 12 -21.74 33.95 -27.35
C PRO A 12 -22.16 34.24 -28.78
N GLY A 13 -22.15 35.52 -29.19
CA GLY A 13 -22.56 35.96 -30.54
C GLY A 13 -21.65 35.50 -31.69
N ILE A 14 -20.40 35.12 -31.37
CA ILE A 14 -19.47 34.60 -32.38
C ILE A 14 -19.20 33.11 -32.24
N TRP A 15 -19.74 32.46 -31.20
CA TRP A 15 -19.54 31.02 -30.99
C TRP A 15 -20.42 30.16 -31.90
N ASN A 16 -19.82 29.19 -32.56
CA ASN A 16 -20.53 28.17 -33.33
C ASN A 16 -20.45 26.82 -32.59
N PRO A 17 -21.55 26.37 -31.97
CA PRO A 17 -21.57 25.13 -31.20
C PRO A 17 -21.40 23.87 -32.07
N GLU A 18 -21.85 23.89 -33.32
CA GLU A 18 -21.74 22.76 -34.25
C GLU A 18 -20.26 22.53 -34.65
N LYS A 19 -19.53 23.62 -34.89
CA LYS A 19 -18.12 23.56 -35.26
C LYS A 19 -17.19 23.53 -34.03
N GLY A 20 -17.69 23.83 -32.84
CA GLY A 20 -16.90 23.98 -31.63
C GLY A 20 -15.84 25.08 -31.74
N ARG A 21 -16.14 26.19 -32.47
CA ARG A 21 -15.19 27.25 -32.78
C ARG A 21 -15.88 28.62 -32.85
N ALA A 22 -15.12 29.67 -32.73
CA ALA A 22 -15.60 31.03 -32.92
C ALA A 22 -15.59 31.39 -34.41
N ASN A 23 -16.67 32.00 -34.87
CA ASN A 23 -16.84 32.51 -36.26
C ASN A 23 -16.17 33.86 -36.42
N GLY A 24 -15.73 34.16 -37.67
CA GLY A 24 -15.19 35.46 -38.08
C GLY A 24 -13.65 35.56 -37.91
N ARG A 25 -13.14 36.76 -38.19
CA ARG A 25 -11.69 37.10 -38.14
C ARG A 25 -11.35 38.14 -37.08
N SER A 26 -12.25 38.39 -36.14
CA SER A 26 -11.97 39.30 -35.04
C SER A 26 -10.82 38.77 -34.18
N GLU A 27 -10.09 39.65 -33.54
CA GLU A 27 -8.98 39.30 -32.66
C GLU A 27 -9.40 38.26 -31.59
N ASN A 28 -10.59 38.44 -31.03
CA ASN A 28 -11.18 37.48 -30.07
C ASN A 28 -11.39 36.11 -30.71
N ALA A 29 -11.99 36.05 -31.94
CA ALA A 29 -12.23 34.77 -32.64
C ALA A 29 -10.90 34.04 -32.93
N VAL A 30 -9.88 34.77 -33.38
CA VAL A 30 -8.55 34.23 -33.70
C VAL A 30 -7.88 33.71 -32.41
N THR A 31 -7.93 34.46 -31.34
CA THR A 31 -7.33 34.05 -30.03
C THR A 31 -8.01 32.82 -29.47
N VAL A 32 -9.34 32.77 -29.47
CA VAL A 32 -10.10 31.61 -28.98
C VAL A 32 -9.78 30.35 -29.80
N ASN A 33 -9.82 30.48 -31.16
CA ASN A 33 -9.57 29.35 -32.05
C ASN A 33 -8.13 28.84 -31.90
N ARG A 34 -7.14 29.72 -31.74
CA ARG A 34 -5.75 29.37 -31.48
C ARG A 34 -5.61 28.60 -30.17
N ALA A 35 -6.21 29.05 -29.09
CA ALA A 35 -6.19 28.35 -27.81
C ALA A 35 -6.80 26.95 -27.88
N ILE A 36 -7.88 26.78 -28.69
CA ILE A 36 -8.47 25.44 -28.94
C ILE A 36 -7.51 24.56 -29.73
N ASP A 37 -6.83 25.09 -30.74
CA ASP A 37 -5.86 24.35 -31.56
C ASP A 37 -4.65 23.91 -30.72
N ASP A 38 -4.13 24.78 -29.86
CA ASP A 38 -3.01 24.50 -28.97
C ASP A 38 -3.37 23.40 -27.97
N LEU A 39 -4.55 23.48 -27.34
CA LEU A 39 -5.05 22.45 -26.43
C LEU A 39 -5.26 21.11 -27.15
N THR A 40 -5.80 21.12 -28.38
CA THR A 40 -5.99 19.91 -29.18
C THR A 40 -4.64 19.25 -29.49
N ARG A 41 -3.64 20.04 -29.83
CA ARG A 41 -2.29 19.58 -30.12
C ARG A 41 -1.60 19.00 -28.87
N GLU A 42 -1.80 19.65 -27.73
CA GLU A 42 -1.30 19.16 -26.43
C GLU A 42 -1.95 17.83 -26.05
N ILE A 43 -3.26 17.71 -26.18
CA ILE A 43 -4.01 16.46 -25.94
C ILE A 43 -3.49 15.33 -26.83
N ALA A 44 -3.30 15.60 -28.14
CA ALA A 44 -2.78 14.62 -29.09
C ALA A 44 -1.35 14.18 -28.73
N GLY A 45 -0.49 15.09 -28.31
CA GLY A 45 0.87 14.78 -27.85
C GLY A 45 0.90 13.92 -26.59
N HIS A 46 0.03 14.18 -25.63
CA HIS A 46 -0.11 13.34 -24.45
C HIS A 46 -0.72 11.97 -24.79
N TYR A 47 -1.69 11.93 -25.69
CA TYR A 47 -2.31 10.69 -26.17
C TYR A 47 -1.25 9.75 -26.76
N GLU A 48 -0.42 10.21 -27.72
CA GLU A 48 0.62 9.38 -28.34
C GLU A 48 1.68 8.94 -27.32
N ARG A 49 2.13 9.81 -26.43
CA ARG A 49 3.10 9.43 -25.37
C ARG A 49 2.55 8.35 -24.47
N ILE A 50 1.31 8.47 -23.99
CA ILE A 50 0.67 7.48 -23.13
C ILE A 50 0.46 6.16 -23.87
N ARG A 51 0.02 6.21 -25.14
CA ARG A 51 -0.15 5.03 -25.99
C ARG A 51 1.13 4.26 -26.15
N ASN A 52 2.23 4.95 -26.45
CA ASN A 52 3.53 4.34 -26.67
C ASN A 52 4.15 3.76 -25.40
N SER A 53 3.94 4.40 -24.24
CA SER A 53 4.50 3.94 -22.96
C SER A 53 3.65 2.87 -22.27
N LEU A 54 2.30 2.98 -22.28
CA LEU A 54 1.42 2.04 -21.58
C LEU A 54 0.78 0.98 -22.51
N GLY A 55 0.71 1.24 -23.82
CA GLY A 55 0.04 0.40 -24.80
C GLY A 55 -1.48 0.33 -24.67
N PHE A 56 -2.06 1.15 -23.80
CA PHE A 56 -3.50 1.40 -23.69
C PHE A 56 -3.73 2.84 -23.23
N ILE A 57 -4.94 3.37 -23.50
CA ILE A 57 -5.31 4.74 -23.17
C ILE A 57 -6.66 4.75 -22.47
N THR A 58 -6.78 5.62 -21.47
CA THR A 58 -8.06 6.03 -20.89
C THR A 58 -8.19 7.54 -20.97
N ALA A 59 -9.42 8.04 -21.10
CA ALA A 59 -9.69 9.47 -21.12
C ALA A 59 -9.18 10.18 -19.84
N GLU A 60 -9.19 9.47 -18.72
CA GLU A 60 -8.68 9.95 -17.43
C GLU A 60 -7.15 10.15 -17.43
N LEU A 61 -6.39 9.22 -18.04
CA LEU A 61 -4.93 9.35 -18.16
C LEU A 61 -4.54 10.57 -18.97
N VAL A 62 -5.23 10.80 -20.10
CA VAL A 62 -4.97 11.97 -20.95
C VAL A 62 -5.33 13.26 -20.20
N LYS A 63 -6.49 13.31 -19.55
CA LYS A 63 -6.93 14.45 -18.73
C LYS A 63 -5.93 14.80 -17.65
N ASN A 64 -5.42 13.81 -16.92
CA ASN A 64 -4.44 14.01 -15.84
C ASN A 64 -3.11 14.53 -16.39
N ALA A 65 -2.67 14.01 -17.54
CA ALA A 65 -1.44 14.46 -18.20
C ALA A 65 -1.54 15.92 -18.64
N VAL A 66 -2.66 16.34 -19.26
CA VAL A 66 -2.92 17.73 -19.67
C VAL A 66 -3.00 18.67 -18.44
N LYS A 67 -3.55 18.20 -17.32
CA LYS A 67 -3.63 18.99 -16.08
C LYS A 67 -2.31 19.09 -15.32
N GLY A 68 -1.24 18.42 -15.76
CA GLY A 68 0.02 18.32 -15.00
C GLY A 68 -0.15 17.60 -13.66
N ILE A 69 -1.28 16.86 -13.48
CA ILE A 69 -1.50 16.06 -12.28
C ILE A 69 -0.56 14.87 -12.38
N GLY A 70 0.45 14.87 -11.55
CA GLY A 70 1.58 13.97 -11.39
C GLY A 70 1.61 12.76 -12.31
N GLN A 71 2.70 12.60 -13.06
CA GLN A 71 2.89 11.37 -13.83
C GLN A 71 2.84 10.20 -12.86
N LYS A 72 1.80 9.35 -12.98
CA LYS A 72 1.70 8.14 -12.17
C LYS A 72 2.92 7.26 -12.48
N PRO A 73 3.52 6.63 -11.48
CA PRO A 73 4.68 5.79 -11.71
C PRO A 73 4.34 4.66 -12.67
N LEU A 74 5.12 4.54 -13.74
CA LEU A 74 4.97 3.51 -14.76
C LEU A 74 5.80 2.26 -14.45
N THR A 75 6.64 2.34 -13.41
CA THR A 75 7.54 1.28 -12.97
C THR A 75 7.17 0.79 -11.58
N LEU A 76 7.54 -0.46 -11.30
CA LEU A 76 7.13 -1.17 -10.09
C LEU A 76 7.73 -0.57 -8.82
N LEU A 77 9.04 -0.31 -8.82
CA LEU A 77 9.71 0.22 -7.64
C LEU A 77 9.35 1.69 -7.39
N ALA A 78 9.12 2.48 -8.45
CA ALA A 78 8.62 3.85 -8.32
C ALA A 78 7.21 3.86 -7.70
N LEU A 79 6.31 2.98 -8.14
CA LEU A 79 4.97 2.82 -7.55
C LEU A 79 5.06 2.40 -6.07
N PHE A 80 5.97 1.47 -5.75
CA PHE A 80 6.15 1.03 -4.38
C PHE A 80 6.70 2.14 -3.48
N ARG A 81 7.63 2.93 -3.99
CA ARG A 81 8.18 4.09 -3.28
C ARG A 81 7.08 5.11 -2.97
N GLU A 82 6.29 5.49 -3.97
CA GLU A 82 5.13 6.38 -3.78
C GLU A 82 4.17 5.86 -2.72
N HIS A 83 3.82 4.56 -2.80
CA HIS A 83 2.97 3.92 -1.79
C HIS A 83 3.57 4.04 -0.37
N ASN A 84 4.88 3.81 -0.23
CA ASN A 84 5.55 3.87 1.07
C ASN A 84 5.62 5.30 1.61
N GLU A 85 5.82 6.30 0.75
CA GLU A 85 5.80 7.72 1.15
C GLU A 85 4.42 8.16 1.63
N GLU A 86 3.36 7.77 0.92
CA GLU A 86 1.99 8.04 1.36
C GLU A 86 1.67 7.32 2.68
N PHE A 87 2.10 6.06 2.80
CA PHE A 87 1.91 5.29 4.03
C PHE A 87 2.63 5.95 5.21
N ARG A 88 3.87 6.42 4.99
CA ARG A 88 4.68 7.12 6.01
C ARG A 88 3.97 8.35 6.57
N LYS A 89 3.31 9.15 5.71
CA LYS A 89 2.56 10.35 6.14
C LYS A 89 1.40 10.02 7.09
N ARG A 90 0.93 8.78 7.10
CA ARG A 90 -0.19 8.30 7.91
C ARG A 90 0.24 7.58 9.19
N VAL A 91 1.55 7.36 9.37
CA VAL A 91 2.10 6.76 10.60
C VAL A 91 1.87 7.69 11.77
N GLY A 92 1.32 7.14 12.86
CA GLY A 92 0.93 7.91 14.05
C GLY A 92 -0.48 8.52 13.97
N ILE A 93 -1.12 8.53 12.80
CA ILE A 93 -2.52 9.00 12.63
C ILE A 93 -3.45 7.76 12.63
N ASP A 94 -3.39 6.96 11.58
CA ASP A 94 -4.23 5.76 11.39
C ASP A 94 -3.40 4.52 10.99
N ARG A 95 -2.08 4.63 10.99
CA ARG A 95 -1.11 3.58 10.66
C ARG A 95 -0.05 3.47 11.74
N ILE A 96 0.45 2.24 11.95
CA ILE A 96 1.50 1.96 12.93
C ILE A 96 2.86 1.81 12.24
N GLN A 97 3.92 2.19 12.94
CA GLN A 97 5.30 2.17 12.44
C GLN A 97 5.73 0.76 11.98
N GLU A 98 5.39 -0.27 12.71
CA GLU A 98 5.76 -1.66 12.40
C GLU A 98 5.22 -2.12 11.04
N THR A 99 4.04 -1.63 10.65
CA THR A 99 3.48 -1.92 9.33
C THR A 99 4.27 -1.21 8.23
N TYR A 100 4.64 0.05 8.44
CA TYR A 100 5.51 0.79 7.52
C TYR A 100 6.85 0.09 7.34
N ASP A 101 7.53 -0.30 8.42
CA ASP A 101 8.81 -1.01 8.38
C ASP A 101 8.68 -2.34 7.63
N SER A 102 7.55 -3.00 7.75
CA SER A 102 7.26 -4.24 7.03
C SER A 102 7.11 -4.00 5.51
N TYR A 103 6.50 -2.89 5.08
CA TYR A 103 6.48 -2.48 3.67
C TYR A 103 7.87 -2.11 3.17
N GLN A 104 8.68 -1.42 3.96
CA GLN A 104 10.06 -1.09 3.63
C GLN A 104 10.92 -2.35 3.42
N ARG A 105 10.75 -3.37 4.26
CA ARG A 105 11.42 -4.66 4.05
C ARG A 105 11.01 -5.31 2.74
N SER A 106 9.72 -5.27 2.39
CA SER A 106 9.25 -5.80 1.11
C SER A 106 9.82 -5.04 -0.08
N TYR A 107 9.91 -3.71 0.00
CA TYR A 107 10.56 -2.89 -1.01
C TYR A 107 12.04 -3.28 -1.19
N LYS A 108 12.79 -3.46 -0.11
CA LYS A 108 14.20 -3.87 -0.16
C LYS A 108 14.39 -5.23 -0.85
N HIS A 109 13.55 -6.23 -0.52
CA HIS A 109 13.62 -7.54 -1.17
C HIS A 109 13.27 -7.46 -2.66
N LEU A 110 12.23 -6.70 -3.02
CA LEU A 110 11.82 -6.55 -4.41
C LEU A 110 12.87 -5.79 -5.24
N SER A 111 13.44 -4.72 -4.68
CA SER A 111 14.52 -3.96 -5.32
C SER A 111 15.78 -4.81 -5.53
N ALA A 112 16.14 -5.62 -4.54
CA ALA A 112 17.24 -6.56 -4.67
C ALA A 112 16.98 -7.61 -5.75
N PHE A 113 15.78 -8.19 -5.80
CA PHE A 113 15.37 -9.13 -6.85
C PHE A 113 15.49 -8.52 -8.25
N VAL A 114 14.94 -7.32 -8.45
CA VAL A 114 14.99 -6.63 -9.74
C VAL A 114 16.43 -6.40 -10.19
N ARG A 115 17.30 -5.97 -9.28
CA ARG A 115 18.71 -5.72 -9.58
C ARG A 115 19.49 -7.01 -9.81
N GLU A 116 19.37 -7.99 -8.92
CA GLU A 116 20.20 -9.20 -8.93
C GLU A 116 19.77 -10.23 -9.97
N LYS A 117 18.46 -10.37 -10.22
CA LYS A 117 17.91 -11.40 -11.13
C LYS A 117 17.47 -10.85 -12.49
N LYS A 118 17.06 -9.59 -12.58
CA LYS A 118 16.65 -8.98 -13.85
C LYS A 118 17.72 -8.06 -14.43
N GLY A 119 18.76 -7.69 -13.67
CA GLY A 119 19.88 -6.88 -14.12
C GLY A 119 19.50 -5.43 -14.46
N VAL A 120 18.40 -4.92 -13.94
CA VAL A 120 17.88 -3.57 -14.23
C VAL A 120 17.61 -2.81 -12.93
N GLU A 121 17.56 -1.48 -13.01
CA GLU A 121 17.25 -0.64 -11.85
C GLU A 121 15.78 -0.68 -11.46
N ASP A 122 14.87 -0.83 -12.42
CA ASP A 122 13.44 -0.95 -12.21
C ASP A 122 12.76 -1.67 -13.39
N VAL A 123 11.56 -2.18 -13.20
CA VAL A 123 10.77 -2.85 -14.23
C VAL A 123 9.48 -2.11 -14.51
N THR A 124 9.04 -2.06 -15.77
CA THR A 124 7.77 -1.44 -16.12
C THR A 124 6.62 -2.26 -15.57
N LEU A 125 5.55 -1.60 -15.12
CA LEU A 125 4.35 -2.30 -14.65
C LEU A 125 3.73 -3.18 -15.75
N ARG A 126 3.95 -2.83 -17.02
CA ARG A 126 3.45 -3.58 -18.17
C ARG A 126 4.18 -4.92 -18.38
N SER A 127 5.45 -5.03 -17.98
CA SER A 127 6.24 -6.27 -18.13
C SER A 127 5.97 -7.28 -17.00
N LEU A 128 5.11 -6.94 -16.04
CA LEU A 128 4.77 -7.84 -14.96
C LEU A 128 3.86 -8.96 -15.46
N ASP A 129 4.34 -10.18 -15.33
CA ASP A 129 3.63 -11.39 -15.69
C ASP A 129 3.71 -12.43 -14.55
N ARG A 130 3.16 -13.61 -14.80
CA ARG A 130 3.22 -14.73 -13.86
C ARG A 130 4.66 -15.17 -13.59
N THR A 131 5.50 -15.19 -14.61
CA THR A 131 6.91 -15.61 -14.49
C THR A 131 7.66 -14.70 -13.52
N PHE A 132 7.44 -13.38 -13.59
CA PHE A 132 8.03 -12.44 -12.64
C PHE A 132 7.62 -12.74 -11.20
N TYR A 133 6.36 -13.10 -10.99
CA TYR A 133 5.85 -13.44 -9.65
C TYR A 133 6.47 -14.74 -9.11
N ASP A 134 6.50 -15.79 -9.93
CA ASP A 134 7.07 -17.09 -9.58
C ASP A 134 8.59 -16.98 -9.32
N ASP A 135 9.32 -16.25 -10.15
CA ASP A 135 10.77 -15.98 -9.97
C ASP A 135 11.03 -15.21 -8.66
N PHE A 136 10.18 -14.24 -8.34
CA PHE A 136 10.31 -13.50 -7.08
C PHE A 136 10.05 -14.40 -5.88
N GLU A 137 9.07 -15.30 -5.96
CA GLU A 137 8.84 -16.31 -4.91
C GLU A 137 10.04 -17.20 -4.70
N VAL A 138 10.63 -17.74 -5.78
CA VAL A 138 11.83 -18.57 -5.72
C VAL A 138 12.98 -17.79 -5.10
N PHE A 139 13.24 -16.57 -5.53
CA PHE A 139 14.27 -15.71 -4.95
C PHE A 139 14.09 -15.50 -3.44
N LEU A 140 12.88 -15.25 -2.97
CA LEU A 140 12.61 -15.08 -1.54
C LEU A 140 12.88 -16.36 -0.75
N ARG A 141 12.59 -17.53 -1.32
CA ARG A 141 12.79 -18.83 -0.67
C ARG A 141 14.25 -19.28 -0.68
N THR A 142 14.93 -19.16 -1.82
CA THR A 142 16.28 -19.71 -2.03
C THR A 142 17.37 -18.70 -1.70
N ASP A 143 17.36 -17.53 -2.32
CA ASP A 143 18.45 -16.55 -2.16
C ASP A 143 18.35 -15.78 -0.83
N ARG A 144 17.12 -15.57 -0.32
CA ARG A 144 16.87 -14.88 0.96
C ARG A 144 16.53 -15.81 2.11
N ASN A 145 16.36 -17.10 1.86
CA ASN A 145 16.05 -18.14 2.84
C ASN A 145 14.91 -17.76 3.82
N LEU A 146 13.84 -17.13 3.27
CA LEU A 146 12.73 -16.66 4.07
C LEU A 146 11.76 -17.79 4.43
N LYS A 147 11.20 -17.70 5.63
CA LYS A 147 10.14 -18.61 6.08
C LYS A 147 8.87 -18.43 5.26
N PRO A 148 8.04 -19.48 5.06
CA PRO A 148 6.83 -19.43 4.24
C PRO A 148 5.88 -18.28 4.56
N LYS A 149 5.74 -17.91 5.84
CA LYS A 149 4.92 -16.78 6.28
C LYS A 149 5.45 -15.45 5.71
N SER A 150 6.75 -15.24 5.76
CA SER A 150 7.37 -13.99 5.24
C SER A 150 7.27 -13.92 3.72
N VAL A 151 7.47 -15.04 3.02
CA VAL A 151 7.29 -15.14 1.57
C VAL A 151 5.86 -14.75 1.20
N HIS A 152 4.86 -15.36 1.86
CA HIS A 152 3.45 -15.02 1.65
C HIS A 152 3.19 -13.51 1.79
N GLU A 153 3.72 -12.89 2.84
CA GLU A 153 3.52 -11.46 3.08
C GLU A 153 4.15 -10.57 2.00
N HIS A 154 5.33 -10.92 1.48
CA HIS A 154 5.98 -10.15 0.40
C HIS A 154 5.21 -10.30 -0.91
N LEU A 155 4.77 -11.51 -1.27
CA LEU A 155 3.96 -11.77 -2.46
C LEU A 155 2.59 -11.09 -2.39
N TYR A 156 1.96 -11.11 -1.21
CA TYR A 156 0.70 -10.40 -0.99
C TYR A 156 0.83 -8.88 -1.20
N ARG A 157 1.95 -8.28 -0.73
CA ARG A 157 2.21 -6.85 -0.95
C ARG A 157 2.47 -6.53 -2.42
N LEU A 158 3.21 -7.38 -3.14
CA LEU A 158 3.38 -7.22 -4.58
C LEU A 158 2.02 -7.21 -5.31
N LYS A 159 1.14 -8.17 -4.99
CA LYS A 159 -0.21 -8.22 -5.53
C LYS A 159 -1.02 -6.96 -5.18
N LYS A 160 -0.92 -6.47 -3.95
CA LYS A 160 -1.60 -5.25 -3.54
C LYS A 160 -1.16 -4.01 -4.32
N LEU A 161 0.13 -3.94 -4.70
CA LEU A 161 0.64 -2.86 -5.54
C LEU A 161 0.09 -2.93 -6.97
N THR A 162 -0.01 -4.12 -7.58
CA THR A 162 -0.61 -4.25 -8.92
C THR A 162 -2.09 -3.92 -8.91
N MET A 163 -2.83 -4.31 -7.88
CA MET A 163 -4.23 -3.87 -7.68
C MET A 163 -4.33 -2.35 -7.56
N ARG A 164 -3.41 -1.70 -6.83
CA ARG A 164 -3.33 -0.24 -6.75
C ARG A 164 -3.06 0.38 -8.12
N ALA A 165 -2.14 -0.18 -8.91
CA ALA A 165 -1.86 0.29 -10.26
C ALA A 165 -3.11 0.23 -11.16
N VAL A 166 -3.94 -0.81 -11.01
CA VAL A 166 -5.23 -0.92 -11.71
C VAL A 166 -6.20 0.15 -11.24
N SER A 167 -6.36 0.34 -9.93
CA SER A 167 -7.27 1.38 -9.39
C SER A 167 -6.85 2.79 -9.78
N GLN A 168 -5.55 3.04 -9.97
CA GLN A 168 -5.01 4.29 -10.46
C GLN A 168 -5.11 4.43 -12.00
N GLY A 169 -5.53 3.38 -12.72
CA GLY A 169 -5.59 3.36 -14.18
C GLY A 169 -4.23 3.25 -14.88
N THR A 170 -3.16 2.87 -14.15
CA THR A 170 -1.82 2.66 -14.70
C THR A 170 -1.67 1.28 -15.32
N LEU A 171 -2.41 0.30 -14.83
CA LEU A 171 -2.59 -1.02 -15.43
C LEU A 171 -4.04 -1.22 -15.86
N ARG A 172 -4.23 -1.88 -17.03
CA ARG A 172 -5.56 -2.23 -17.51
C ARG A 172 -6.23 -3.33 -16.68
N ARG A 173 -5.43 -4.30 -16.23
CA ARG A 173 -5.86 -5.43 -15.40
C ARG A 173 -4.72 -5.86 -14.48
N ASP A 174 -5.05 -6.45 -13.35
CA ASP A 174 -4.07 -7.02 -12.44
C ASP A 174 -3.51 -8.34 -13.02
N PRO A 175 -2.19 -8.41 -13.30
CA PRO A 175 -1.56 -9.63 -13.81
C PRO A 175 -1.63 -10.80 -12.82
N TYR A 176 -1.84 -10.50 -11.53
CA TYR A 176 -1.84 -11.46 -10.43
C TYR A 176 -3.23 -11.75 -9.85
N CYS A 177 -4.32 -11.34 -10.53
CA CYS A 177 -5.68 -11.47 -10.01
C CYS A 177 -6.06 -12.90 -9.62
N ARG A 178 -5.56 -13.91 -10.37
CA ARG A 178 -5.82 -15.34 -10.13
C ARG A 178 -4.80 -16.02 -9.21
N LEU A 179 -3.75 -15.31 -8.77
CA LEU A 179 -2.73 -15.86 -7.91
C LEU A 179 -3.11 -15.65 -6.44
N HIS A 180 -3.06 -16.70 -5.67
CA HIS A 180 -3.31 -16.67 -4.23
C HIS A 180 -2.08 -17.23 -3.52
N PRO A 181 -1.25 -16.36 -2.88
CA PRO A 181 -0.11 -16.84 -2.12
C PRO A 181 -0.58 -17.83 -1.04
N GLU A 182 0.04 -18.97 -0.95
CA GLU A 182 -0.32 -19.98 0.06
C GLU A 182 -0.08 -19.46 1.47
N LEU A 183 -1.10 -19.55 2.31
CA LEU A 183 -0.96 -19.29 3.74
C LEU A 183 -0.31 -20.49 4.41
N PRO A 184 0.79 -20.29 5.15
CA PRO A 184 1.38 -21.39 5.88
C PRO A 184 0.40 -21.92 6.94
N LYS A 185 0.27 -23.23 7.00
CA LYS A 185 -0.56 -23.89 8.03
C LYS A 185 -0.05 -23.51 9.41
N ARG A 186 -0.88 -22.87 10.19
CA ARG A 186 -0.57 -22.54 11.60
C ARG A 186 -0.75 -23.80 12.43
N LYS A 187 0.33 -24.26 13.04
CA LYS A 187 0.20 -25.18 14.18
C LYS A 187 -0.16 -24.33 15.39
N SER A 188 -1.37 -24.45 15.89
CA SER A 188 -1.75 -23.83 17.16
C SER A 188 -0.90 -24.48 18.26
N ARG A 189 -0.12 -23.66 18.92
CA ARG A 189 0.60 -24.08 20.14
C ARG A 189 -0.16 -23.49 21.31
N HIS A 190 -0.71 -24.36 22.12
CA HIS A 190 -1.35 -23.99 23.38
C HIS A 190 -0.61 -24.71 24.52
N MET A 191 -0.51 -24.04 25.61
CA MET A 191 0.02 -24.63 26.84
C MET A 191 -1.07 -25.47 27.50
N LYS A 192 -0.74 -26.66 27.94
CA LYS A 192 -1.66 -27.49 28.72
C LYS A 192 -1.72 -26.97 30.16
N LEU A 193 -2.81 -27.32 30.85
CA LEU A 193 -2.99 -26.89 32.25
C LEU A 193 -1.89 -27.41 33.17
N GLU A 194 -1.41 -28.62 32.91
CA GLU A 194 -0.31 -29.25 33.65
C GLU A 194 0.99 -28.45 33.48
N ASP A 195 1.28 -28.02 32.23
CA ASP A 195 2.47 -27.21 31.94
C ASP A 195 2.40 -25.85 32.64
N LEU A 196 1.21 -25.24 32.69
CA LEU A 196 0.97 -23.98 33.42
C LEU A 196 1.18 -24.16 34.91
N LYS A 197 0.65 -25.23 35.52
CA LYS A 197 0.87 -25.55 36.93
C LYS A 197 2.36 -25.74 37.22
N THR A 198 3.07 -26.48 36.41
CA THR A 198 4.50 -26.66 36.51
C THR A 198 5.25 -25.34 36.45
N LEU A 199 4.88 -24.46 35.49
CA LEU A 199 5.51 -23.13 35.38
C LEU A 199 5.26 -22.26 36.63
N MET A 200 4.09 -22.36 37.24
CA MET A 200 3.74 -21.61 38.47
C MET A 200 4.55 -22.08 39.69
N THR A 201 4.83 -23.38 39.78
CA THR A 201 5.46 -24.00 40.97
C THR A 201 6.97 -24.16 40.82
N THR A 202 7.53 -24.12 39.63
CA THR A 202 8.95 -24.29 39.39
C THR A 202 9.74 -23.10 39.93
N PRO A 203 10.71 -23.29 40.81
CA PRO A 203 11.60 -22.22 41.26
C PRO A 203 12.41 -21.64 40.12
N VAL A 204 12.50 -20.30 40.08
CA VAL A 204 13.31 -19.57 39.08
C VAL A 204 14.34 -18.74 39.81
N GLU A 205 15.61 -19.05 39.64
CA GLU A 205 16.71 -18.40 40.37
C GLU A 205 16.97 -16.95 39.88
N LYS A 206 16.79 -16.69 38.57
CA LYS A 206 17.09 -15.38 37.97
C LYS A 206 15.90 -14.44 38.13
N PRO A 207 16.04 -13.28 38.82
CA PRO A 207 14.92 -12.34 39.03
C PRO A 207 14.25 -11.88 37.75
N GLN A 208 15.02 -11.68 36.67
CA GLN A 208 14.47 -11.28 35.35
C GLN A 208 13.55 -12.36 34.77
N LEU A 209 13.90 -13.64 34.89
CA LEU A 209 13.08 -14.75 34.43
C LEU A 209 11.86 -14.95 35.32
N GLN A 210 12.00 -14.71 36.62
CA GLN A 210 10.89 -14.71 37.56
C GLN A 210 9.86 -13.66 37.16
N PHE A 211 10.28 -12.43 36.92
CA PHE A 211 9.39 -11.36 36.45
C PHE A 211 8.68 -11.73 35.16
N VAL A 212 9.41 -12.27 34.15
CA VAL A 212 8.80 -12.70 32.88
C VAL A 212 7.78 -13.82 33.10
N ARG A 213 8.05 -14.78 33.97
CA ARG A 213 7.13 -15.85 34.34
C ARG A 213 5.84 -15.27 34.97
N ASP A 214 5.99 -14.38 35.93
CA ASP A 214 4.88 -13.80 36.66
C ASP A 214 3.99 -12.95 35.74
N MET A 215 4.60 -12.17 34.84
CA MET A 215 3.91 -11.45 33.78
C MET A 215 3.15 -12.39 32.82
N PHE A 216 3.74 -13.52 32.46
CA PHE A 216 3.09 -14.51 31.62
C PHE A 216 1.88 -15.17 32.33
N ILE A 217 2.05 -15.55 33.59
CA ILE A 217 0.99 -16.11 34.42
C ILE A 217 -0.16 -15.11 34.55
N PHE A 218 0.15 -13.87 34.90
CA PHE A 218 -0.85 -12.80 34.99
C PHE A 218 -1.59 -12.57 33.66
N SER A 219 -0.87 -12.55 32.55
CA SER A 219 -1.45 -12.46 31.20
C SER A 219 -2.42 -13.63 30.90
N THR A 220 -2.04 -14.83 31.34
CA THR A 220 -2.84 -16.04 31.11
C THR A 220 -4.17 -15.99 31.85
N PHE A 221 -4.19 -15.51 33.09
CA PHE A 221 -5.41 -15.43 33.91
C PHE A 221 -6.27 -14.22 33.57
N THR A 222 -5.66 -13.09 33.18
CA THR A 222 -6.41 -11.86 32.86
C THR A 222 -6.83 -11.74 31.39
N GLY A 223 -6.21 -12.53 30.50
CA GLY A 223 -6.40 -12.42 29.06
C GLY A 223 -5.82 -11.13 28.44
N LEU A 224 -4.99 -10.38 29.19
CA LEU A 224 -4.37 -9.17 28.72
C LEU A 224 -3.21 -9.49 27.76
N ALA A 225 -3.14 -8.73 26.64
CA ALA A 225 -2.00 -8.83 25.73
C ALA A 225 -0.76 -8.14 26.35
N TYR A 226 0.44 -8.56 25.94
CA TYR A 226 1.70 -7.98 26.43
C TYR A 226 1.74 -6.44 26.31
N ALA A 227 1.22 -5.89 25.20
CA ALA A 227 1.16 -4.44 24.99
C ALA A 227 0.25 -3.73 26.03
N ASP A 228 -0.80 -4.40 26.50
CA ASP A 228 -1.71 -3.87 27.51
C ASP A 228 -1.09 -3.99 28.89
N LEU A 229 -0.44 -5.12 29.20
CA LEU A 229 0.32 -5.31 30.44
C LEU A 229 1.41 -4.26 30.63
N LYS A 230 2.18 -3.96 29.57
CA LYS A 230 3.26 -2.96 29.63
C LYS A 230 2.75 -1.55 30.00
N ARG A 231 1.48 -1.26 29.78
CA ARG A 231 0.87 0.05 30.07
C ARG A 231 0.04 0.05 31.33
N LEU A 232 -0.22 -1.13 31.92
CA LEU A 232 -1.00 -1.25 33.12
C LEU A 232 -0.36 -0.47 34.26
N SER A 233 -1.15 0.33 34.94
CA SER A 233 -0.76 1.16 36.07
C SER A 233 -1.79 1.04 37.20
N ASP A 234 -1.47 1.52 38.39
CA ASP A 234 -2.37 1.51 39.53
C ASP A 234 -3.69 2.24 39.27
N LYS A 235 -3.69 3.23 38.33
CA LYS A 235 -4.89 3.96 37.93
C LYS A 235 -5.91 3.12 37.16
N ASP A 236 -5.44 2.02 36.57
CA ASP A 236 -6.26 1.09 35.79
C ASP A 236 -6.86 -0.01 36.68
N ILE A 237 -6.55 -0.03 37.99
CA ILE A 237 -6.95 -1.04 38.92
C ILE A 237 -7.86 -0.40 39.99
N THR A 238 -9.05 -0.93 40.19
CA THR A 238 -10.00 -0.45 41.21
C THR A 238 -10.53 -1.62 42.04
N GLN A 239 -10.79 -1.36 43.32
CA GLN A 239 -11.44 -2.33 44.19
C GLN A 239 -12.92 -1.97 44.31
N ALA A 240 -13.81 -2.91 44.04
CA ALA A 240 -15.23 -2.77 44.24
C ALA A 240 -15.59 -2.89 45.74
N GLY A 241 -16.79 -2.45 46.09
CA GLY A 241 -17.26 -2.49 47.49
C GLY A 241 -17.39 -3.89 48.09
N ASP A 242 -17.41 -4.93 47.27
CA ASP A 242 -17.40 -6.35 47.66
C ASP A 242 -15.99 -6.93 47.84
N GLY A 243 -14.96 -6.11 47.68
CA GLY A 243 -13.55 -6.50 47.79
C GLY A 243 -12.96 -7.05 46.51
N THR A 244 -13.71 -7.19 45.41
CA THR A 244 -13.20 -7.66 44.10
C THR A 244 -12.34 -6.61 43.45
N TRP A 245 -11.27 -7.07 42.77
CA TRP A 245 -10.40 -6.20 41.99
C TRP A 245 -10.77 -6.19 40.50
N TRP A 246 -10.88 -5.00 39.93
CA TRP A 246 -11.21 -4.79 38.52
C TRP A 246 -10.07 -4.12 37.80
N ILE A 247 -9.84 -4.55 36.54
CA ILE A 247 -8.86 -3.93 35.64
C ILE A 247 -9.63 -3.24 34.52
N HIS A 248 -9.49 -1.92 34.40
CA HIS A 248 -10.12 -1.10 33.38
C HIS A 248 -9.07 -0.70 32.34
N ILE A 249 -9.13 -1.28 31.16
CA ILE A 249 -8.12 -1.01 30.11
C ILE A 249 -8.76 -0.83 28.74
N HIS A 250 -8.33 0.22 28.03
CA HIS A 250 -8.66 0.41 26.63
C HIS A 250 -7.62 -0.26 25.75
N ARG A 251 -8.00 -1.33 25.04
CA ARG A 251 -7.10 -2.03 24.13
C ARG A 251 -6.70 -1.15 22.96
N LYS A 252 -5.40 -1.06 22.65
CA LYS A 252 -4.88 -0.31 21.48
C LYS A 252 -5.12 -1.01 20.15
N LYS A 253 -5.45 -2.30 20.17
CA LYS A 253 -5.63 -3.12 18.98
C LYS A 253 -6.94 -3.87 19.11
N THR A 254 -7.91 -3.39 18.41
CA THR A 254 -9.08 -4.15 17.99
C THR A 254 -8.80 -4.89 16.70
#